data_97f0337e298c5d86bb56b9802515bc1a
#
_entry.id   97f0337e298c5d86bb56b9802515bc1a
#
_cell.length_a   1.000
_cell.length_b   1.000
_cell.length_c   1.000
_cell.angle_alpha   90.00
_cell.angle_beta   90.00
_cell.angle_gamma   90.00
#
_symmetry.space_group_name_H-M   'P 1'
#
loop_
_entity.id
_entity.type
_entity.pdbx_description
1 polymer ?
#
loop_
_entity_poly.entity_id
_entity_poly.type
_entity_poly.pdbx_seq_one_letter_code
_entity_poly.pdbx_strand_id
1 'polypeptide(L)'
;LVVEADPAIRSRLAMQLGEQAIPLETLMGVEERYGASPFMLVLGPTCARSGDLGGAEQMLARRPDLGAILIAEDLSTDLFQRAIRSGVRDVLGAPVDTGQLNEAVSRVAQTLVISRPSGSSSLGGVDDSGEQGRVITVFSTKGGAGKSVMATNLGVLLAQRSEGVVALVDADLQFGDIAVMLKLAPQHTIVDAVGSFDRLDVGFLETLLSTHPQTGLKVLPAPLEPAFADQIGADQMTKIIRLLRSFCDYVVIDTPAYFNEVVLALIEESDDVILVAGMDIPNIKNVKIGLQTLRLLNTPMSKIHLILNRANSKVKLEVSEVERTLQVKAEALIPSDVVVPQSVNKGMPVVIDSPKSAIAKSLEQVADLFLPSTEPAAKKRGWR
;
A
#
# COMPACT_ATOMS: atom_id res chain seq x y z
N LEU A 1 16.02 -11.81 21.56
CA LEU A 1 17.44 -12.06 21.85
C LEU A 1 18.23 -10.79 21.58
N VAL A 2 19.10 -10.35 22.50
CA VAL A 2 19.98 -9.18 22.33
C VAL A 2 21.38 -9.69 22.03
N VAL A 3 21.87 -9.43 20.84
CA VAL A 3 23.20 -9.90 20.37
C VAL A 3 24.15 -8.71 20.31
N GLU A 4 25.16 -8.72 21.17
CA GLU A 4 26.15 -7.64 21.25
C GLU A 4 27.43 -8.16 21.94
N ALA A 5 28.59 -7.95 21.33
CA ALA A 5 29.86 -8.41 21.85
C ALA A 5 30.30 -7.61 23.11
N ASP A 6 30.06 -6.28 23.11
CA ASP A 6 30.38 -5.44 24.25
C ASP A 6 29.46 -5.74 25.44
N PRO A 7 29.99 -6.20 26.60
CA PRO A 7 29.16 -6.58 27.75
C PRO A 7 28.40 -5.41 28.39
N ALA A 8 28.93 -4.19 28.32
CA ALA A 8 28.27 -3.02 28.91
C ALA A 8 27.06 -2.58 28.03
N ILE A 9 27.22 -2.56 26.72
CA ILE A 9 26.15 -2.25 25.79
C ILE A 9 25.10 -3.36 25.83
N ARG A 10 25.51 -4.63 25.81
CA ARG A 10 24.61 -5.79 25.90
C ARG A 10 23.73 -5.75 27.14
N SER A 11 24.32 -5.49 28.31
CA SER A 11 23.58 -5.40 29.57
C SER A 11 22.59 -4.24 29.56
N ARG A 12 22.99 -3.08 29.02
CA ARG A 12 22.11 -1.91 28.90
C ARG A 12 20.91 -2.19 28.01
N LEU A 13 21.13 -2.76 26.83
CA LEU A 13 20.04 -3.10 25.91
C LEU A 13 19.09 -4.15 26.49
N ALA A 14 19.64 -5.16 27.20
CA ALA A 14 18.82 -6.15 27.87
C ALA A 14 17.97 -5.53 28.99
N MET A 15 18.52 -4.61 29.77
CA MET A 15 17.76 -3.89 30.81
C MET A 15 16.64 -3.01 30.20
N GLN A 16 16.89 -2.37 29.08
CA GLN A 16 15.87 -1.55 28.37
C GLN A 16 14.68 -2.37 27.87
N LEU A 17 14.91 -3.63 27.49
CA LEU A 17 13.88 -4.56 26.98
C LEU A 17 13.22 -5.40 28.10
N GLY A 18 13.73 -5.34 29.32
CA GLY A 18 13.14 -5.99 30.49
C GLY A 18 13.39 -7.50 30.58
N GLU A 19 12.60 -8.20 31.41
CA GLU A 19 12.80 -9.61 31.77
C GLU A 19 12.74 -10.62 30.62
N GLN A 20 12.14 -10.26 29.51
CA GLN A 20 12.05 -11.13 28.34
C GLN A 20 13.31 -11.10 27.46
N ALA A 21 14.23 -10.19 27.71
CA ALA A 21 15.45 -10.05 26.95
C ALA A 21 16.51 -11.07 27.36
N ILE A 22 17.00 -11.83 26.39
CA ILE A 22 18.08 -12.79 26.60
C ILE A 22 19.36 -12.24 25.97
N PRO A 23 20.35 -11.82 26.76
CA PRO A 23 21.60 -11.28 26.24
C PRO A 23 22.51 -12.38 25.73
N LEU A 24 23.07 -12.20 24.54
CA LEU A 24 24.00 -13.11 23.86
C LEU A 24 25.22 -12.34 23.36
N GLU A 25 26.37 -12.96 23.39
CA GLU A 25 27.59 -12.37 22.87
C GLU A 25 27.69 -12.46 21.33
N THR A 26 27.21 -13.57 20.78
CA THR A 26 27.26 -13.86 19.33
C THR A 26 25.98 -14.57 18.86
N LEU A 27 25.78 -14.62 17.55
CA LEU A 27 24.71 -15.40 16.90
C LEU A 27 24.97 -16.91 16.88
N MET A 28 26.19 -17.35 17.24
CA MET A 28 26.58 -18.75 17.14
C MET A 28 25.76 -19.63 18.10
N GLY A 29 25.17 -20.72 17.58
CA GLY A 29 24.37 -21.66 18.37
C GLY A 29 22.96 -21.18 18.73
N VAL A 30 22.51 -20.02 18.23
CA VAL A 30 21.16 -19.48 18.50
C VAL A 30 20.09 -20.41 17.90
N GLU A 31 20.27 -20.88 16.67
CA GLU A 31 19.33 -21.79 16.01
C GLU A 31 19.19 -23.13 16.74
N GLU A 32 20.28 -23.67 17.25
CA GLU A 32 20.28 -24.95 18.02
C GLU A 32 19.56 -24.80 19.36
N ARG A 33 19.70 -23.63 19.98
CA ARG A 33 19.19 -23.39 21.35
C ARG A 33 17.74 -22.91 21.39
N TYR A 34 17.32 -22.16 20.38
CA TYR A 34 16.01 -21.51 20.30
C TYR A 34 15.21 -21.90 19.05
N GLY A 35 15.67 -22.87 18.28
CA GLY A 35 15.27 -23.16 16.91
C GLY A 35 13.79 -23.48 16.65
N ALA A 36 13.00 -23.84 17.67
CA ALA A 36 11.59 -24.18 17.48
C ALA A 36 10.63 -23.01 17.71
N SER A 37 11.03 -21.97 18.44
CA SER A 37 10.19 -20.85 18.82
C SER A 37 10.52 -19.60 18.02
N PRO A 38 9.53 -18.77 17.64
CA PRO A 38 9.81 -17.47 17.05
C PRO A 38 10.41 -16.53 18.09
N PHE A 39 11.41 -15.74 17.67
CA PHE A 39 12.05 -14.73 18.50
C PHE A 39 12.44 -13.50 17.69
N MET A 40 12.67 -12.41 18.38
CA MET A 40 13.19 -11.17 17.84
C MET A 40 14.68 -11.06 18.08
N LEU A 41 15.45 -10.63 17.08
CA LEU A 41 16.86 -10.29 17.20
C LEU A 41 17.02 -8.77 17.37
N VAL A 42 17.70 -8.34 18.41
CA VAL A 42 18.20 -6.97 18.55
C VAL A 42 19.72 -7.04 18.42
N LEU A 43 20.21 -6.60 17.28
CA LEU A 43 21.64 -6.62 16.94
C LEU A 43 22.26 -5.30 17.39
N GLY A 44 23.22 -5.36 18.29
CA GLY A 44 23.88 -4.18 18.82
C GLY A 44 24.94 -3.58 17.86
N PRO A 45 25.54 -2.43 18.21
CA PRO A 45 26.45 -1.68 17.35
C PRO A 45 27.67 -2.46 16.87
N THR A 46 28.17 -3.43 17.63
CA THR A 46 29.32 -4.25 17.17
C THR A 46 28.96 -5.15 16.01
N CYS A 47 27.71 -5.63 15.92
CA CYS A 47 27.23 -6.42 14.78
C CYS A 47 27.29 -5.64 13.44
N ALA A 48 27.08 -4.32 13.48
CA ALA A 48 27.19 -3.48 12.31
C ALA A 48 28.64 -3.34 11.79
N ARG A 49 29.63 -3.42 12.71
CA ARG A 49 31.05 -3.24 12.40
C ARG A 49 31.75 -4.55 12.02
N SER A 50 31.43 -5.65 12.66
CA SER A 50 32.17 -6.92 12.59
C SER A 50 31.82 -7.81 11.38
N GLY A 51 30.87 -7.41 10.54
CA GLY A 51 30.41 -8.26 9.44
C GLY A 51 29.48 -9.39 9.89
N ASP A 52 29.07 -9.44 11.17
CA ASP A 52 28.13 -10.43 11.72
C ASP A 52 26.72 -10.32 11.12
N LEU A 53 26.44 -9.24 10.36
CA LEU A 53 25.23 -9.12 9.57
C LEU A 53 25.05 -10.30 8.60
N GLY A 54 26.14 -10.89 8.07
CA GLY A 54 26.06 -12.08 7.23
C GLY A 54 25.52 -13.33 7.94
N GLY A 55 25.81 -13.48 9.24
CA GLY A 55 25.22 -14.54 10.08
C GLY A 55 23.74 -14.31 10.32
N ALA A 56 23.33 -13.07 10.58
CA ALA A 56 21.92 -12.69 10.71
C ALA A 56 21.16 -12.89 9.39
N GLU A 57 21.75 -12.50 8.25
CA GLU A 57 21.20 -12.70 6.90
C GLU A 57 20.87 -14.17 6.64
N GLN A 58 21.81 -15.08 6.87
CA GLN A 58 21.61 -16.51 6.68
C GLN A 58 20.50 -17.07 7.58
N MET A 59 20.41 -16.61 8.82
CA MET A 59 19.38 -17.02 9.76
C MET A 59 18.00 -16.48 9.35
N LEU A 60 17.89 -15.20 9.02
CA LEU A 60 16.63 -14.57 8.62
C LEU A 60 16.12 -15.08 7.26
N ALA A 61 17.02 -15.43 6.33
CA ALA A 61 16.65 -16.05 5.07
C ALA A 61 16.04 -17.45 5.24
N ARG A 62 16.51 -18.23 6.25
CA ARG A 62 15.96 -19.56 6.57
C ARG A 62 14.70 -19.49 7.43
N ARG A 63 14.56 -18.44 8.20
CA ARG A 63 13.51 -18.26 9.21
C ARG A 63 12.78 -16.93 8.99
N PRO A 64 11.88 -16.84 8.02
CA PRO A 64 11.11 -15.62 7.73
C PRO A 64 10.15 -15.23 8.87
N ASP A 65 9.92 -16.14 9.82
CA ASP A 65 9.17 -15.94 11.06
C ASP A 65 9.94 -15.17 12.15
N LEU A 66 11.20 -14.85 11.90
CA LEU A 66 12.04 -14.04 12.81
C LEU A 66 12.07 -12.58 12.35
N GLY A 67 12.15 -11.66 13.32
CA GLY A 67 12.41 -10.24 13.11
C GLY A 67 13.79 -9.84 13.61
N ALA A 68 14.40 -8.86 12.95
CA ALA A 68 15.66 -8.28 13.41
C ALA A 68 15.62 -6.76 13.39
N ILE A 69 16.20 -6.16 14.42
CA ILE A 69 16.44 -4.72 14.54
C ILE A 69 17.95 -4.54 14.70
N LEU A 70 18.53 -3.60 13.95
CA LEU A 70 19.94 -3.24 14.07
C LEU A 70 20.09 -1.91 14.80
N ILE A 71 21.00 -1.85 15.76
CA ILE A 71 21.42 -0.61 16.42
C ILE A 71 22.82 -0.27 15.90
N ALA A 72 23.03 0.95 15.39
CA ALA A 72 24.30 1.36 14.81
C ALA A 72 24.71 2.76 15.27
N GLU A 73 26.01 3.02 15.37
CA GLU A 73 26.53 4.34 15.74
C GLU A 73 26.58 5.31 14.56
N ASP A 74 26.78 4.78 13.36
CA ASP A 74 26.82 5.54 12.11
C ASP A 74 25.69 5.03 11.18
N LEU A 75 24.75 5.91 10.87
CA LEU A 75 23.60 5.63 10.02
C LEU A 75 23.91 6.02 8.57
N SER A 76 24.91 5.38 7.97
CA SER A 76 25.25 5.62 6.56
C SER A 76 24.27 4.91 5.61
N THR A 77 24.09 5.47 4.43
CA THR A 77 23.23 4.87 3.36
C THR A 77 23.68 3.46 3.01
N ASP A 78 25.00 3.20 3.03
CA ASP A 78 25.56 1.88 2.77
C ASP A 78 25.21 0.86 3.87
N LEU A 79 25.20 1.30 5.14
CA LEU A 79 24.75 0.46 6.24
C LEU A 79 23.26 0.11 6.12
N PHE A 80 22.41 1.08 5.80
CA PHE A 80 20.98 0.84 5.57
C PHE A 80 20.75 -0.16 4.45
N GLN A 81 21.46 -0.04 3.33
CA GLN A 81 21.36 -0.99 2.22
C GLN A 81 21.79 -2.40 2.61
N ARG A 82 22.85 -2.54 3.39
CA ARG A 82 23.32 -3.85 3.89
C ARG A 82 22.33 -4.44 4.88
N ALA A 83 21.82 -3.65 5.83
CA ALA A 83 20.84 -4.09 6.82
C ALA A 83 19.56 -4.61 6.16
N ILE A 84 19.01 -3.86 5.19
CA ILE A 84 17.82 -4.29 4.44
C ILE A 84 18.07 -5.60 3.68
N ARG A 85 19.22 -5.73 3.00
CA ARG A 85 19.58 -6.96 2.28
C ARG A 85 19.71 -8.16 3.22
N SER A 86 20.19 -7.93 4.44
CA SER A 86 20.31 -8.97 5.47
C SER A 86 18.98 -9.33 6.15
N GLY A 87 17.84 -8.76 5.72
CA GLY A 87 16.53 -9.05 6.30
C GLY A 87 16.24 -8.33 7.62
N VAL A 88 17.08 -7.37 8.01
CA VAL A 88 16.82 -6.47 9.14
C VAL A 88 15.64 -5.57 8.81
N ARG A 89 14.66 -5.48 9.71
CA ARG A 89 13.40 -4.76 9.47
C ARG A 89 13.39 -3.32 9.98
N ASP A 90 14.30 -3.00 10.91
CA ASP A 90 14.42 -1.63 11.45
C ASP A 90 15.87 -1.33 11.84
N VAL A 91 16.30 -0.07 11.70
CA VAL A 91 17.66 0.37 12.05
C VAL A 91 17.58 1.62 12.92
N LEU A 92 18.13 1.54 14.13
CA LEU A 92 18.13 2.59 15.13
C LEU A 92 19.53 3.18 15.34
N GLY A 93 19.61 4.47 15.60
CA GLY A 93 20.87 5.16 15.95
C GLY A 93 21.25 4.92 17.42
N ALA A 94 22.53 4.63 17.66
CA ALA A 94 23.07 4.59 19.02
C ALA A 94 23.54 6.00 19.47
N PRO A 95 23.31 6.39 20.74
CA PRO A 95 22.62 5.65 21.79
C PRO A 95 21.09 5.65 21.63
N VAL A 96 20.46 4.49 21.74
CA VAL A 96 19.02 4.34 21.66
C VAL A 96 18.39 4.50 23.05
N ASP A 97 17.26 5.21 23.14
CA ASP A 97 16.48 5.28 24.37
C ASP A 97 15.49 4.11 24.49
N THR A 98 14.99 3.89 25.71
CA THR A 98 14.10 2.76 26.01
C THR A 98 12.77 2.84 25.25
N GLY A 99 12.23 4.05 25.03
CA GLY A 99 10.99 4.26 24.32
C GLY A 99 11.12 3.86 22.84
N GLN A 100 12.13 4.41 22.16
CA GLN A 100 12.43 4.10 20.76
C GLN A 100 12.69 2.62 20.52
N LEU A 101 13.44 1.96 21.43
CA LEU A 101 13.75 0.54 21.29
C LEU A 101 12.49 -0.33 21.44
N ASN A 102 11.66 -0.06 22.44
CA ASN A 102 10.42 -0.80 22.65
C ASN A 102 9.40 -0.59 21.54
N GLU A 103 9.33 0.62 20.99
CA GLU A 103 8.47 0.92 19.86
C GLU A 103 8.92 0.18 18.59
N ALA A 104 10.21 0.16 18.29
CA ALA A 104 10.76 -0.61 17.18
C ALA A 104 10.53 -2.12 17.33
N VAL A 105 10.73 -2.67 18.53
CA VAL A 105 10.41 -4.09 18.83
C VAL A 105 8.92 -4.36 18.60
N SER A 106 8.04 -3.48 19.03
CA SER A 106 6.59 -3.65 18.86
C SER A 106 6.19 -3.60 17.37
N ARG A 107 6.73 -2.66 16.59
CA ARG A 107 6.49 -2.58 15.14
C ARG A 107 6.92 -3.87 14.44
N VAL A 108 8.15 -4.31 14.66
CA VAL A 108 8.67 -5.52 14.01
C VAL A 108 7.92 -6.77 14.47
N ALA A 109 7.52 -6.87 15.74
CA ALA A 109 6.72 -7.98 16.24
C ALA A 109 5.34 -8.06 15.59
N GLN A 110 4.66 -6.93 15.39
CA GLN A 110 3.38 -6.85 14.69
C GLN A 110 3.51 -7.33 13.25
N THR A 111 4.56 -6.92 12.54
CA THR A 111 4.84 -7.36 11.16
C THR A 111 5.05 -8.89 11.08
N LEU A 112 5.64 -9.50 12.11
CA LEU A 112 5.87 -10.96 12.16
C LEU A 112 4.60 -11.76 12.47
N VAL A 113 3.68 -11.22 13.25
CA VAL A 113 2.39 -11.86 13.55
C VAL A 113 1.54 -11.95 12.28
N ILE A 114 1.62 -10.92 11.42
CA ILE A 114 0.90 -10.85 10.14
C ILE A 114 1.48 -11.84 9.10
N SER A 115 2.78 -12.16 9.17
CA SER A 115 3.48 -13.04 8.21
C SER A 115 3.36 -14.54 8.51
N ARG A 116 2.60 -14.97 9.51
CA ARG A 116 2.40 -16.40 9.79
C ARG A 116 1.33 -17.00 8.89
N PRO A 117 1.61 -18.09 8.15
CA PRO A 117 0.55 -18.92 7.61
C PRO A 117 -0.21 -19.51 8.81
N SER A 118 -1.49 -19.18 8.91
CA SER A 118 -2.37 -19.64 10.00
C SER A 118 -2.50 -21.16 10.03
N GLY A 119 -1.72 -21.79 10.90
CA GLY A 119 -1.95 -23.14 11.39
C GLY A 119 -2.64 -23.07 12.75
N SER A 120 -3.92 -23.32 12.75
CA SER A 120 -4.81 -23.72 13.84
C SER A 120 -4.52 -23.20 15.27
N SER A 121 -5.30 -22.21 15.72
CA SER A 121 -5.94 -22.22 17.05
C SER A 121 -7.16 -21.33 17.05
N SER A 122 -8.31 -21.95 17.14
CA SER A 122 -9.64 -21.38 17.29
C SER A 122 -9.78 -20.49 18.51
N LEU A 123 -10.20 -19.23 18.32
CA LEU A 123 -11.13 -18.54 19.22
C LEU A 123 -11.78 -17.39 18.41
N GLY A 124 -13.08 -17.53 18.16
CA GLY A 124 -13.94 -16.47 17.64
C GLY A 124 -13.96 -16.37 16.12
N GLY A 125 -14.84 -17.18 15.48
CA GLY A 125 -14.92 -17.29 14.02
C GLY A 125 -15.33 -16.00 13.34
N VAL A 126 -14.55 -15.64 12.35
CA VAL A 126 -15.06 -15.13 11.08
C VAL A 126 -14.62 -16.20 10.08
N ASP A 127 -15.58 -16.82 9.41
CA ASP A 127 -15.34 -17.80 8.34
C ASP A 127 -14.50 -17.16 7.24
N ASP A 128 -13.23 -17.57 7.12
CA ASP A 128 -12.29 -17.13 6.09
C ASP A 128 -12.44 -18.00 4.82
N SER A 129 -13.69 -18.20 4.41
CA SER A 129 -14.05 -18.83 3.12
C SER A 129 -14.76 -17.87 2.15
N GLY A 130 -14.79 -16.57 2.48
CA GLY A 130 -15.25 -15.51 1.58
C GLY A 130 -14.11 -15.02 0.69
N GLU A 131 -14.34 -14.91 -0.61
CA GLU A 131 -13.46 -14.20 -1.53
C GLU A 131 -13.23 -12.79 -0.98
N GLN A 132 -11.98 -12.47 -0.58
CA GLN A 132 -11.64 -11.14 -0.10
C GLN A 132 -11.75 -10.14 -1.24
N GLY A 133 -12.23 -8.93 -0.94
CA GLY A 133 -12.35 -7.87 -1.94
C GLY A 133 -11.01 -7.51 -2.58
N ARG A 134 -11.07 -7.05 -3.82
CA ARG A 134 -9.90 -6.63 -4.63
C ARG A 134 -9.53 -5.19 -4.33
N VAL A 135 -8.28 -4.95 -3.97
CA VAL A 135 -7.74 -3.62 -3.65
C VAL A 135 -6.97 -3.06 -4.83
N ILE A 136 -7.36 -1.87 -5.32
CA ILE A 136 -6.81 -1.21 -6.49
C ILE A 136 -6.31 0.18 -6.09
N THR A 137 -4.99 0.38 -6.04
CA THR A 137 -4.41 1.71 -5.75
C THR A 137 -4.14 2.48 -7.04
N VAL A 138 -4.59 3.71 -7.11
CA VAL A 138 -4.30 4.63 -8.23
C VAL A 138 -3.18 5.57 -7.82
N PHE A 139 -2.04 5.46 -8.50
CA PHE A 139 -0.83 6.20 -8.18
C PHE A 139 -0.24 6.91 -9.40
N SER A 140 0.52 7.94 -9.19
CA SER A 140 1.34 8.64 -10.19
C SER A 140 2.51 9.31 -9.51
N THR A 141 3.62 9.46 -10.19
CA THR A 141 4.83 10.13 -9.70
C THR A 141 4.85 11.63 -9.98
N LYS A 142 3.73 12.20 -10.47
CA LYS A 142 3.61 13.64 -10.76
C LYS A 142 2.20 14.14 -10.47
N GLY A 143 2.09 15.28 -9.80
CA GLY A 143 0.83 15.99 -9.60
C GLY A 143 0.15 16.36 -10.93
N GLY A 144 -1.17 16.34 -10.97
CA GLY A 144 -1.95 16.68 -12.17
C GLY A 144 -1.94 15.63 -13.27
N ALA A 145 -1.42 14.42 -13.05
CA ALA A 145 -1.46 13.32 -14.02
C ALA A 145 -2.87 12.75 -14.25
N GLY A 146 -3.83 13.02 -13.35
CA GLY A 146 -5.23 12.58 -13.47
C GLY A 146 -5.59 11.39 -12.58
N LYS A 147 -4.86 11.13 -11.50
CA LYS A 147 -5.13 10.05 -10.53
C LYS A 147 -6.55 10.10 -9.97
N SER A 148 -6.92 11.22 -9.32
CA SER A 148 -8.22 11.38 -8.65
C SER A 148 -9.39 11.27 -9.64
N VAL A 149 -9.22 11.76 -10.88
CA VAL A 149 -10.19 11.57 -11.96
C VAL A 149 -10.30 10.08 -12.30
N MET A 150 -9.17 9.38 -12.42
CA MET A 150 -9.14 7.93 -12.68
C MET A 150 -9.81 7.16 -11.54
N ALA A 151 -9.40 7.39 -10.30
CA ALA A 151 -9.92 6.70 -9.12
C ALA A 151 -11.44 6.91 -8.95
N THR A 152 -11.90 8.16 -9.10
CA THR A 152 -13.33 8.51 -8.96
C THR A 152 -14.18 7.83 -10.03
N ASN A 153 -13.75 7.89 -11.32
CA ASN A 153 -14.51 7.28 -12.40
C ASN A 153 -14.44 5.75 -12.37
N LEU A 154 -13.30 5.16 -11.98
CA LEU A 154 -13.16 3.72 -11.78
C LEU A 154 -14.08 3.22 -10.66
N GLY A 155 -14.06 3.89 -9.48
CA GLY A 155 -14.94 3.55 -8.38
C GLY A 155 -16.42 3.58 -8.76
N VAL A 156 -16.83 4.60 -9.52
CA VAL A 156 -18.20 4.73 -10.05
C VAL A 156 -18.54 3.59 -11.01
N LEU A 157 -17.64 3.29 -11.97
CA LEU A 157 -17.87 2.22 -12.95
C LEU A 157 -17.96 0.84 -12.29
N LEU A 158 -17.07 0.56 -11.33
CA LEU A 158 -17.12 -0.68 -10.55
C LEU A 158 -18.41 -0.77 -9.76
N ALA A 159 -18.84 0.30 -9.08
CA ALA A 159 -20.10 0.33 -8.32
C ALA A 159 -21.35 0.16 -9.21
N GLN A 160 -21.29 0.58 -10.48
CA GLN A 160 -22.40 0.39 -11.42
C GLN A 160 -22.42 -0.98 -12.09
N ARG A 161 -21.28 -1.67 -12.19
CA ARG A 161 -21.10 -2.86 -13.03
C ARG A 161 -20.80 -4.14 -12.23
N SER A 162 -20.41 -4.02 -10.96
CA SER A 162 -20.33 -5.15 -10.03
C SER A 162 -21.65 -5.33 -9.29
N GLU A 163 -21.89 -6.54 -8.79
CA GLU A 163 -23.08 -6.84 -7.96
C GLU A 163 -22.83 -6.52 -6.46
N GLY A 164 -21.58 -6.30 -6.09
CA GLY A 164 -21.15 -6.16 -4.72
C GLY A 164 -20.89 -4.72 -4.26
N VAL A 165 -20.38 -4.58 -3.06
CA VAL A 165 -20.06 -3.29 -2.45
C VAL A 165 -18.72 -2.78 -2.97
N VAL A 166 -18.66 -1.52 -3.38
CA VAL A 166 -17.43 -0.85 -3.83
C VAL A 166 -17.13 0.33 -2.91
N ALA A 167 -15.90 0.40 -2.41
CA ALA A 167 -15.39 1.53 -1.64
C ALA A 167 -14.36 2.34 -2.43
N LEU A 168 -14.38 3.66 -2.26
CA LEU A 168 -13.37 4.59 -2.75
C LEU A 168 -12.78 5.34 -1.57
N VAL A 169 -11.47 5.24 -1.39
CA VAL A 169 -10.73 5.87 -0.30
C VAL A 169 -9.88 7.00 -0.85
N ASP A 170 -10.02 8.19 -0.28
CA ASP A 170 -9.18 9.34 -0.59
C ASP A 170 -7.97 9.36 0.36
N ALA A 171 -6.86 8.79 -0.09
CA ALA A 171 -5.61 8.75 0.65
C ALA A 171 -4.64 9.91 0.28
N ASP A 172 -5.08 10.91 -0.50
CA ASP A 172 -4.38 12.21 -0.57
C ASP A 172 -4.76 13.05 0.65
N LEU A 173 -4.18 12.68 1.79
CA LEU A 173 -4.60 13.14 3.13
C LEU A 173 -4.50 14.65 3.33
N GLN A 174 -3.69 15.35 2.54
CA GLN A 174 -3.51 16.81 2.65
C GLN A 174 -4.37 17.59 1.66
N PHE A 175 -4.60 17.04 0.46
CA PHE A 175 -5.25 17.75 -0.64
C PHE A 175 -6.25 16.87 -1.38
N GLY A 176 -6.95 15.97 -0.66
CA GLY A 176 -7.94 15.09 -1.24
C GLY A 176 -9.16 15.84 -1.76
N ASP A 177 -9.58 15.52 -2.96
CA ASP A 177 -10.66 16.20 -3.70
C ASP A 177 -11.85 15.27 -4.04
N ILE A 178 -11.81 14.00 -3.64
CA ILE A 178 -12.82 12.99 -4.03
C ILE A 178 -14.24 13.42 -3.61
N ALA A 179 -14.40 13.92 -2.39
CA ALA A 179 -15.70 14.37 -1.90
C ALA A 179 -16.27 15.50 -2.77
N VAL A 180 -15.43 16.46 -3.17
CA VAL A 180 -15.81 17.58 -4.06
C VAL A 180 -16.15 17.06 -5.45
N MET A 181 -15.33 16.16 -6.01
CA MET A 181 -15.52 15.57 -7.33
C MET A 181 -16.81 14.73 -7.45
N LEU A 182 -17.31 14.20 -6.33
CA LEU A 182 -18.57 13.46 -6.23
C LEU A 182 -19.74 14.29 -5.68
N LYS A 183 -19.51 15.57 -5.43
CA LYS A 183 -20.50 16.49 -4.80
C LYS A 183 -21.09 15.93 -3.50
N LEU A 184 -20.23 15.29 -2.69
CA LEU A 184 -20.58 14.78 -1.38
C LEU A 184 -20.32 15.85 -0.30
N ALA A 185 -21.14 15.84 0.73
CA ALA A 185 -20.93 16.61 1.96
C ALA A 185 -20.71 15.61 3.11
N PRO A 186 -19.47 15.08 3.28
CA PRO A 186 -19.19 14.03 4.22
C PRO A 186 -19.36 14.54 5.65
N GLN A 187 -19.96 13.73 6.52
CA GLN A 187 -20.03 13.98 7.96
C GLN A 187 -18.83 13.40 8.69
N HIS A 188 -18.22 12.37 8.10
CA HIS A 188 -17.07 11.66 8.63
C HIS A 188 -15.96 11.58 7.57
N THR A 189 -14.73 11.45 8.05
CA THR A 189 -13.51 11.34 7.24
C THR A 189 -12.62 10.23 7.79
N ILE A 190 -11.47 10.01 7.15
CA ILE A 190 -10.42 9.10 7.66
C ILE A 190 -10.03 9.46 9.12
N VAL A 191 -10.09 10.75 9.51
CA VAL A 191 -9.74 11.19 10.87
C VAL A 191 -10.62 10.52 11.93
N ASP A 192 -11.92 10.34 11.65
CA ASP A 192 -12.85 9.69 12.59
C ASP A 192 -12.51 8.21 12.78
N ALA A 193 -12.12 7.53 11.70
CA ALA A 193 -11.65 6.15 11.75
C ALA A 193 -10.36 6.02 12.59
N VAL A 194 -9.39 6.92 12.36
CA VAL A 194 -8.11 6.93 13.10
C VAL A 194 -8.30 7.34 14.55
N GLY A 195 -9.15 8.32 14.83
CA GLY A 195 -9.47 8.76 16.20
C GLY A 195 -10.12 7.67 17.06
N SER A 196 -10.68 6.65 16.45
CA SER A 196 -11.29 5.49 17.11
C SER A 196 -10.56 4.18 16.85
N PHE A 197 -9.27 4.24 16.53
CA PHE A 197 -8.46 3.13 16.01
C PHE A 197 -8.54 1.84 16.84
N ASP A 198 -8.52 1.94 18.18
CA ASP A 198 -8.58 0.77 19.07
C ASP A 198 -9.92 0.03 19.01
N ARG A 199 -11.00 0.74 18.65
CA ARG A 199 -12.37 0.20 18.55
C ARG A 199 -12.85 0.10 17.12
N LEU A 200 -11.98 0.39 16.14
CA LEU A 200 -12.32 0.35 14.73
C LEU A 200 -12.53 -1.11 14.29
N ASP A 201 -13.77 -1.44 14.01
CA ASP A 201 -14.24 -2.70 13.42
C ASP A 201 -15.02 -2.44 12.13
N VAL A 202 -15.48 -3.49 11.47
CA VAL A 202 -16.25 -3.42 10.22
C VAL A 202 -17.53 -2.60 10.40
N GLY A 203 -18.31 -2.88 11.44
CA GLY A 203 -19.59 -2.21 11.66
C GLY A 203 -19.43 -0.71 11.90
N PHE A 204 -18.41 -0.30 12.67
CA PHE A 204 -18.12 1.10 12.89
C PHE A 204 -17.59 1.77 11.63
N LEU A 205 -16.63 1.15 10.92
CA LEU A 205 -16.10 1.71 9.68
C LEU A 205 -17.18 1.92 8.62
N GLU A 206 -18.13 0.99 8.52
CA GLU A 206 -19.27 1.10 7.59
C GLU A 206 -20.12 2.35 7.87
N THR A 207 -20.28 2.74 9.14
CA THR A 207 -21.03 3.97 9.51
C THR A 207 -20.31 5.26 9.12
N LEU A 208 -18.99 5.22 8.94
CA LEU A 208 -18.18 6.39 8.55
C LEU A 208 -18.21 6.64 7.03
N LEU A 209 -18.65 5.67 6.23
CA LEU A 209 -18.64 5.78 4.78
C LEU A 209 -19.79 6.65 4.28
N SER A 210 -19.48 7.64 3.48
CA SER A 210 -20.47 8.41 2.71
C SER A 210 -20.91 7.61 1.49
N THR A 211 -22.20 7.60 1.17
CA THR A 211 -22.73 6.87 0.01
C THR A 211 -23.05 7.83 -1.12
N HIS A 212 -22.48 7.60 -2.31
CA HIS A 212 -22.82 8.37 -3.51
C HIS A 212 -24.25 8.00 -3.97
N PRO A 213 -25.19 9.00 -4.08
CA PRO A 213 -26.63 8.72 -4.20
C PRO A 213 -27.02 7.97 -5.49
N GLN A 214 -26.28 8.20 -6.57
CA GLN A 214 -26.64 7.65 -7.91
C GLN A 214 -26.08 6.25 -8.15
N THR A 215 -25.00 5.86 -7.47
CA THR A 215 -24.26 4.63 -7.80
C THR A 215 -24.14 3.67 -6.62
N GLY A 216 -24.44 4.11 -5.41
CA GLY A 216 -24.20 3.32 -4.21
C GLY A 216 -22.73 3.22 -3.79
N LEU A 217 -21.80 3.85 -4.52
CA LEU A 217 -20.38 3.88 -4.18
C LEU A 217 -20.17 4.39 -2.76
N LYS A 218 -19.49 3.60 -1.94
CA LYS A 218 -19.09 3.98 -0.58
C LYS A 218 -17.80 4.79 -0.64
N VAL A 219 -17.74 5.93 0.04
CA VAL A 219 -16.57 6.83 -0.01
C VAL A 219 -16.08 7.12 1.39
N LEU A 220 -14.79 6.92 1.62
CA LEU A 220 -14.07 7.38 2.81
C LEU A 220 -13.21 8.59 2.42
N PRO A 221 -13.63 9.80 2.77
CA PRO A 221 -12.95 11.03 2.35
C PRO A 221 -11.66 11.28 3.12
N ALA A 222 -10.73 12.02 2.52
CA ALA A 222 -9.58 12.60 3.18
C ALA A 222 -10.00 13.59 4.30
N PRO A 223 -9.08 13.94 5.22
CA PRO A 223 -9.33 14.97 6.22
C PRO A 223 -9.78 16.28 5.59
N LEU A 224 -10.72 17.00 6.23
CA LEU A 224 -11.14 18.33 5.79
C LEU A 224 -10.07 19.40 6.04
N GLU A 225 -9.23 19.19 7.05
CA GLU A 225 -8.13 20.08 7.40
C GLU A 225 -6.80 19.34 7.20
N PRO A 226 -5.87 19.87 6.38
CA PRO A 226 -4.57 19.25 6.12
C PRO A 226 -3.73 18.97 7.37
N ALA A 227 -3.94 19.71 8.44
CA ALA A 227 -3.23 19.55 9.71
C ALA A 227 -3.44 18.15 10.35
N PHE A 228 -4.53 17.46 10.04
CA PHE A 228 -4.78 16.10 10.54
C PHE A 228 -4.05 15.02 9.76
N ALA A 229 -3.52 15.32 8.57
CA ALA A 229 -2.80 14.35 7.74
C ALA A 229 -1.60 13.73 8.47
N ASP A 230 -0.87 14.53 9.26
CA ASP A 230 0.32 14.08 9.99
C ASP A 230 0.01 13.10 11.14
N GLN A 231 -1.26 12.96 11.52
CA GLN A 231 -1.73 12.01 12.55
C GLN A 231 -2.09 10.64 11.96
N ILE A 232 -2.10 10.51 10.63
CA ILE A 232 -2.53 9.31 9.92
C ILE A 232 -1.30 8.60 9.36
N GLY A 233 -0.93 7.50 9.99
CA GLY A 233 0.22 6.69 9.61
C GLY A 233 -0.13 5.48 8.74
N ALA A 234 0.90 4.74 8.35
CA ALA A 234 0.78 3.56 7.51
C ALA A 234 -0.07 2.47 8.16
N ASP A 235 0.12 2.22 9.46
CA ASP A 235 -0.61 1.16 10.20
C ASP A 235 -2.12 1.43 10.26
N GLN A 236 -2.50 2.71 10.47
CA GLN A 236 -3.90 3.11 10.50
C GLN A 236 -4.56 2.88 9.14
N MET A 237 -3.89 3.31 8.06
CA MET A 237 -4.40 3.13 6.71
C MET A 237 -4.47 1.66 6.32
N THR A 238 -3.45 0.87 6.64
CA THR A 238 -3.44 -0.59 6.41
C THR A 238 -4.61 -1.28 7.10
N LYS A 239 -4.89 -0.96 8.38
CA LYS A 239 -6.05 -1.52 9.10
C LYS A 239 -7.37 -1.14 8.43
N ILE A 240 -7.53 0.14 8.04
CA ILE A 240 -8.74 0.61 7.34
C ILE A 240 -8.94 -0.18 6.04
N ILE A 241 -7.90 -0.32 5.21
CA ILE A 241 -8.00 -1.04 3.93
C ILE A 241 -8.34 -2.52 4.15
N ARG A 242 -7.72 -3.19 5.13
CA ARG A 242 -8.04 -4.59 5.46
C ARG A 242 -9.47 -4.77 5.94
N LEU A 243 -9.99 -3.85 6.74
CA LEU A 243 -11.40 -3.88 7.14
C LEU A 243 -12.33 -3.65 5.94
N LEU A 244 -12.05 -2.67 5.08
CA LEU A 244 -12.83 -2.45 3.84
C LEU A 244 -12.83 -3.69 2.95
N ARG A 245 -11.67 -4.31 2.75
CA ARG A 245 -11.50 -5.52 1.95
C ARG A 245 -12.33 -6.70 2.46
N SER A 246 -12.66 -6.75 3.75
CA SER A 246 -13.42 -7.87 4.32
C SER A 246 -14.93 -7.82 4.01
N PHE A 247 -15.47 -6.69 3.56
CA PHE A 247 -16.90 -6.56 3.25
C PHE A 247 -17.20 -5.85 1.92
N CYS A 248 -16.17 -5.33 1.23
CA CYS A 248 -16.31 -4.74 -0.09
C CYS A 248 -15.72 -5.69 -1.14
N ASP A 249 -16.32 -5.79 -2.31
CA ASP A 249 -15.78 -6.57 -3.45
C ASP A 249 -14.61 -5.83 -4.10
N TYR A 250 -14.66 -4.49 -4.10
CA TYR A 250 -13.59 -3.64 -4.61
C TYR A 250 -13.31 -2.48 -3.64
N VAL A 251 -12.03 -2.20 -3.45
CA VAL A 251 -11.55 -1.02 -2.73
C VAL A 251 -10.62 -0.25 -3.67
N VAL A 252 -11.06 0.92 -4.15
CA VAL A 252 -10.24 1.83 -4.97
C VAL A 252 -9.61 2.87 -4.07
N ILE A 253 -8.31 3.14 -4.23
CA ILE A 253 -7.58 4.08 -3.38
C ILE A 253 -6.95 5.16 -4.26
N ASP A 254 -7.33 6.42 -4.05
CA ASP A 254 -6.63 7.58 -4.61
C ASP A 254 -5.46 7.99 -3.71
N THR A 255 -4.31 8.36 -4.27
CA THR A 255 -3.09 8.65 -3.51
C THR A 255 -2.47 9.98 -3.90
N PRO A 256 -1.62 10.60 -3.05
CA PRO A 256 -0.78 11.71 -3.46
C PRO A 256 0.24 11.30 -4.54
N ALA A 257 0.92 12.29 -5.13
CA ALA A 257 1.85 12.07 -6.25
C ALA A 257 3.30 11.87 -5.82
N TYR A 258 3.54 11.34 -4.64
CA TYR A 258 4.87 11.06 -4.10
C TYR A 258 4.84 9.81 -3.22
N PHE A 259 5.99 9.16 -3.07
CA PHE A 259 6.14 8.05 -2.15
C PHE A 259 6.35 8.58 -0.73
N ASN A 260 5.52 8.13 0.19
CA ASN A 260 5.70 8.21 1.63
C ASN A 260 5.35 6.85 2.23
N GLU A 261 5.49 6.70 3.53
CA GLU A 261 5.22 5.44 4.23
C GLU A 261 3.78 4.94 4.00
N VAL A 262 2.81 5.83 4.04
CA VAL A 262 1.39 5.52 3.80
C VAL A 262 1.18 4.97 2.38
N VAL A 263 1.68 5.68 1.37
CA VAL A 263 1.53 5.26 -0.03
C VAL A 263 2.21 3.91 -0.29
N LEU A 264 3.39 3.70 0.28
CA LEU A 264 4.11 2.42 0.15
C LEU A 264 3.34 1.28 0.80
N ALA A 265 2.79 1.49 1.99
CA ALA A 265 1.95 0.49 2.66
C ALA A 265 0.66 0.19 1.87
N LEU A 266 0.01 1.21 1.28
CA LEU A 266 -1.16 1.03 0.43
C LEU A 266 -0.84 0.24 -0.85
N ILE A 267 0.30 0.49 -1.49
CA ILE A 267 0.77 -0.27 -2.65
C ILE A 267 1.08 -1.74 -2.26
N GLU A 268 1.64 -1.98 -1.10
CA GLU A 268 1.90 -3.33 -0.59
C GLU A 268 0.60 -4.11 -0.35
N GLU A 269 -0.40 -3.50 0.25
CA GLU A 269 -1.73 -4.10 0.51
C GLU A 269 -2.58 -4.30 -0.75
N SER A 270 -2.23 -3.66 -1.87
CA SER A 270 -2.99 -3.70 -3.11
C SER A 270 -2.76 -5.00 -3.89
N ASP A 271 -3.82 -5.48 -4.53
CA ASP A 271 -3.75 -6.53 -5.54
C ASP A 271 -3.29 -5.96 -6.88
N ASP A 272 -3.71 -4.71 -7.17
CA ASP A 272 -3.40 -4.00 -8.41
C ASP A 272 -3.00 -2.55 -8.14
N VAL A 273 -2.11 -2.02 -8.96
CA VAL A 273 -1.68 -0.61 -8.93
C VAL A 273 -1.83 0.01 -10.31
N ILE A 274 -2.76 0.93 -10.46
CA ILE A 274 -2.88 1.74 -11.67
C ILE A 274 -1.85 2.86 -11.61
N LEU A 275 -0.83 2.78 -12.47
CA LEU A 275 0.18 3.80 -12.61
C LEU A 275 -0.21 4.77 -13.73
N VAL A 276 -0.71 5.95 -13.36
CA VAL A 276 -1.15 6.99 -14.31
C VAL A 276 0.04 7.84 -14.75
N ALA A 277 0.32 7.87 -16.04
CA ALA A 277 1.40 8.63 -16.65
C ALA A 277 0.87 9.62 -17.68
N GLY A 278 1.28 10.88 -17.60
CA GLY A 278 1.02 11.87 -18.66
C GLY A 278 2.01 11.72 -19.83
N MET A 279 1.57 12.06 -21.04
CA MET A 279 2.37 11.95 -22.28
C MET A 279 3.27 13.17 -22.49
N ASP A 280 4.10 13.49 -21.48
CA ASP A 280 5.16 14.51 -21.56
C ASP A 280 6.48 13.98 -20.99
N ILE A 281 7.62 14.49 -21.48
CA ILE A 281 8.97 14.00 -21.11
C ILE A 281 9.20 14.04 -19.60
N PRO A 282 8.89 15.12 -18.85
CA PRO A 282 9.07 15.14 -17.40
C PRO A 282 8.24 14.07 -16.67
N ASN A 283 7.01 13.78 -17.13
CA ASN A 283 6.18 12.73 -16.59
C ASN A 283 6.82 11.36 -16.80
N ILE A 284 7.20 11.04 -18.03
CA ILE A 284 7.82 9.75 -18.38
C ILE A 284 9.12 9.52 -17.60
N LYS A 285 9.95 10.58 -17.44
CA LYS A 285 11.14 10.51 -16.58
C LYS A 285 10.78 10.12 -15.14
N ASN A 286 9.78 10.80 -14.54
CA ASN A 286 9.39 10.54 -13.16
C ASN A 286 8.77 9.14 -13.00
N VAL A 287 7.93 8.71 -13.95
CA VAL A 287 7.36 7.36 -13.97
C VAL A 287 8.46 6.30 -14.04
N LYS A 288 9.50 6.51 -14.86
CA LYS A 288 10.64 5.61 -14.92
C LYS A 288 11.34 5.47 -13.57
N ILE A 289 11.57 6.60 -12.88
CA ILE A 289 12.15 6.59 -11.51
C ILE A 289 11.21 5.85 -10.55
N GLY A 290 9.91 6.14 -10.59
CA GLY A 290 8.92 5.45 -9.76
C GLY A 290 8.89 3.94 -9.96
N LEU A 291 8.92 3.48 -11.21
CA LEU A 291 9.00 2.04 -11.54
C LEU A 291 10.31 1.41 -11.02
N GLN A 292 11.43 2.14 -11.08
CA GLN A 292 12.69 1.67 -10.51
C GLN A 292 12.60 1.56 -8.98
N THR A 293 11.98 2.54 -8.32
CA THR A 293 11.74 2.51 -6.86
C THR A 293 10.86 1.30 -6.48
N LEU A 294 9.75 1.07 -7.17
CA LEU A 294 8.89 -0.07 -6.92
C LEU A 294 9.60 -1.42 -7.12
N ARG A 295 10.46 -1.52 -8.14
CA ARG A 295 11.30 -2.73 -8.34
C ARG A 295 12.30 -2.94 -7.19
N LEU A 296 12.94 -1.87 -6.70
CA LEU A 296 13.86 -1.93 -5.57
C LEU A 296 13.15 -2.35 -4.27
N LEU A 297 11.88 -2.00 -4.13
CA LEU A 297 11.01 -2.41 -3.03
C LEU A 297 10.39 -3.80 -3.22
N ASN A 298 10.83 -4.55 -4.27
CA ASN A 298 10.32 -5.87 -4.61
C ASN A 298 8.81 -5.93 -4.92
N THR A 299 8.20 -4.81 -5.32
CA THR A 299 6.81 -4.80 -5.77
C THR A 299 6.68 -5.64 -7.05
N PRO A 300 5.80 -6.67 -7.09
CA PRO A 300 5.60 -7.47 -8.29
C PRO A 300 5.14 -6.60 -9.46
N MET A 301 5.88 -6.62 -10.56
CA MET A 301 5.54 -5.81 -11.75
C MET A 301 4.23 -6.25 -12.42
N SER A 302 3.76 -7.47 -12.13
CA SER A 302 2.46 -7.97 -12.57
C SER A 302 1.26 -7.27 -11.92
N LYS A 303 1.46 -6.58 -10.79
CA LYS A 303 0.44 -5.73 -10.16
C LYS A 303 0.31 -4.36 -10.85
N ILE A 304 1.28 -3.94 -11.67
CA ILE A 304 1.39 -2.58 -12.19
C ILE A 304 0.71 -2.47 -13.54
N HIS A 305 -0.39 -1.74 -13.60
CA HIS A 305 -1.17 -1.42 -14.80
C HIS A 305 -0.82 0.00 -15.27
N LEU A 306 -0.05 0.13 -16.33
CA LEU A 306 0.34 1.44 -16.88
C LEU A 306 -0.80 2.01 -17.71
N ILE A 307 -1.30 3.18 -17.31
CA ILE A 307 -2.32 3.93 -18.06
C ILE A 307 -1.72 5.25 -18.53
N LEU A 308 -1.69 5.45 -19.85
CA LEU A 308 -1.22 6.70 -20.45
C LEU A 308 -2.37 7.69 -20.60
N ASN A 309 -2.31 8.77 -19.82
CA ASN A 309 -3.32 9.82 -19.83
C ASN A 309 -2.92 10.97 -20.76
N ARG A 310 -3.92 11.66 -21.35
CA ARG A 310 -3.76 12.71 -22.34
C ARG A 310 -3.00 12.24 -23.59
N ALA A 311 -3.27 11.00 -24.01
CA ALA A 311 -2.54 10.30 -25.06
C ALA A 311 -2.67 10.94 -26.45
N ASN A 312 -3.70 11.78 -26.67
CA ASN A 312 -3.91 12.54 -27.92
C ASN A 312 -3.35 13.97 -27.85
N SER A 313 -2.53 14.30 -26.83
CA SER A 313 -1.94 15.63 -26.74
C SER A 313 -1.07 15.90 -27.97
N LYS A 314 -1.02 17.16 -28.43
CA LYS A 314 -0.24 17.58 -29.60
C LYS A 314 1.29 17.41 -29.42
N VAL A 315 1.73 16.98 -28.26
CA VAL A 315 3.11 16.61 -27.93
C VAL A 315 3.33 15.21 -28.49
N LYS A 316 4.13 15.12 -29.55
CA LYS A 316 4.37 13.87 -30.29
C LYS A 316 5.32 12.91 -29.58
N LEU A 317 4.95 12.41 -28.41
CA LEU A 317 5.58 11.21 -27.88
C LEU A 317 4.81 10.00 -28.42
N GLU A 318 5.49 9.11 -29.10
CA GLU A 318 4.87 7.87 -29.56
C GLU A 318 4.72 6.88 -28.41
N VAL A 319 3.57 6.23 -28.30
CA VAL A 319 3.29 5.23 -27.25
C VAL A 319 4.37 4.16 -27.22
N SER A 320 4.81 3.67 -28.37
CA SER A 320 5.87 2.67 -28.52
C SER A 320 7.22 3.13 -27.92
N GLU A 321 7.55 4.42 -28.01
CA GLU A 321 8.76 4.97 -27.39
C GLU A 321 8.65 5.07 -25.88
N VAL A 322 7.45 5.45 -25.39
CA VAL A 322 7.16 5.49 -23.95
C VAL A 322 7.25 4.09 -23.36
N GLU A 323 6.60 3.09 -23.95
CA GLU A 323 6.65 1.69 -23.51
C GLU A 323 8.08 1.13 -23.49
N ARG A 324 8.85 1.41 -24.54
CA ARG A 324 10.28 1.02 -24.62
C ARG A 324 11.10 1.68 -23.51
N THR A 325 10.84 2.96 -23.21
CA THR A 325 11.54 3.72 -22.18
C THR A 325 11.23 3.25 -20.78
N LEU A 326 9.97 2.90 -20.53
CA LEU A 326 9.48 2.44 -19.22
C LEU A 326 9.65 0.93 -19.02
N GLN A 327 9.84 0.17 -20.10
CA GLN A 327 9.88 -1.30 -20.12
C GLN A 327 8.60 -1.93 -19.53
N VAL A 328 7.47 -1.24 -19.73
CA VAL A 328 6.12 -1.67 -19.35
C VAL A 328 5.20 -1.27 -20.50
N LYS A 329 4.28 -2.16 -20.88
CA LYS A 329 3.26 -1.87 -21.88
C LYS A 329 2.12 -1.08 -21.27
N ALA A 330 1.58 -0.14 -22.03
CA ALA A 330 0.37 0.57 -21.65
C ALA A 330 -0.85 -0.33 -21.88
N GLU A 331 -1.70 -0.46 -20.88
CA GLU A 331 -2.92 -1.27 -20.96
C GLU A 331 -4.11 -0.44 -21.46
N ALA A 332 -4.09 0.88 -21.22
CA ALA A 332 -5.08 1.79 -21.79
C ALA A 332 -4.50 3.17 -22.10
N LEU A 333 -5.15 3.83 -23.04
CA LEU A 333 -4.84 5.18 -23.50
C LEU A 333 -6.07 6.07 -23.25
N ILE A 334 -5.92 7.08 -22.39
CA ILE A 334 -6.99 8.01 -22.07
C ILE A 334 -6.78 9.31 -22.85
N PRO A 335 -7.71 9.73 -23.69
CA PRO A 335 -7.58 10.97 -24.44
C PRO A 335 -7.71 12.20 -23.52
N SER A 336 -7.08 13.31 -23.91
CA SER A 336 -7.34 14.62 -23.31
C SER A 336 -8.66 15.15 -23.84
N ASP A 337 -9.57 15.51 -22.94
CA ASP A 337 -10.88 16.04 -23.32
C ASP A 337 -11.28 17.17 -22.36
N VAL A 338 -11.88 18.24 -22.89
CA VAL A 338 -12.40 19.38 -22.12
C VAL A 338 -13.58 18.98 -21.22
N VAL A 339 -14.24 17.88 -21.53
CA VAL A 339 -15.32 17.32 -20.71
C VAL A 339 -14.84 17.00 -19.28
N VAL A 340 -13.55 16.61 -19.11
CA VAL A 340 -13.01 16.26 -17.79
C VAL A 340 -13.09 17.43 -16.81
N PRO A 341 -12.43 18.59 -17.06
CA PRO A 341 -12.54 19.71 -16.13
C PRO A 341 -13.98 20.22 -15.98
N GLN A 342 -14.81 20.12 -17.03
CA GLN A 342 -16.23 20.49 -16.92
C GLN A 342 -16.99 19.58 -15.97
N SER A 343 -16.78 18.26 -16.03
CA SER A 343 -17.41 17.28 -15.16
C SER A 343 -16.93 17.44 -13.69
N VAL A 344 -15.63 17.64 -13.50
CA VAL A 344 -15.06 17.91 -12.17
C VAL A 344 -15.69 19.17 -11.54
N ASN A 345 -15.79 20.26 -12.30
CA ASN A 345 -16.40 21.51 -11.82
C ASN A 345 -17.91 21.36 -11.49
N LYS A 346 -18.60 20.40 -12.09
CA LYS A 346 -20.00 20.07 -11.77
C LYS A 346 -20.11 19.16 -10.54
N GLY A 347 -19.00 18.59 -10.06
CA GLY A 347 -18.99 17.54 -9.05
C GLY A 347 -19.65 16.25 -9.55
N MET A 348 -19.43 15.90 -10.82
CA MET A 348 -20.04 14.74 -11.45
C MET A 348 -18.99 13.97 -12.26
N PRO A 349 -18.78 12.67 -12.00
CA PRO A 349 -17.82 11.86 -12.76
C PRO A 349 -18.13 11.85 -14.27
N VAL A 350 -17.08 11.84 -15.10
CA VAL A 350 -17.21 11.90 -16.56
C VAL A 350 -18.10 10.77 -17.10
N VAL A 351 -18.00 9.58 -16.52
CA VAL A 351 -18.77 8.40 -16.94
C VAL A 351 -20.27 8.54 -16.68
N ILE A 352 -20.67 9.46 -15.78
CA ILE A 352 -22.07 9.83 -15.54
C ILE A 352 -22.46 11.06 -16.35
N ASP A 353 -21.64 12.13 -16.32
CA ASP A 353 -21.95 13.41 -16.99
C ASP A 353 -21.96 13.28 -18.51
N SER A 354 -21.04 12.50 -19.07
CA SER A 354 -20.85 12.37 -20.52
C SER A 354 -20.51 10.93 -20.93
N PRO A 355 -21.41 9.95 -20.73
CA PRO A 355 -21.13 8.52 -20.90
C PRO A 355 -20.78 8.12 -22.35
N LYS A 356 -21.19 8.93 -23.34
CA LYS A 356 -20.90 8.66 -24.77
C LYS A 356 -19.57 9.25 -25.23
N SER A 357 -18.88 10.02 -24.39
CA SER A 357 -17.59 10.64 -24.74
C SER A 357 -16.50 9.60 -24.97
N ALA A 358 -15.49 9.97 -25.76
CA ALA A 358 -14.35 9.09 -26.02
C ALA A 358 -13.61 8.74 -24.72
N ILE A 359 -13.51 9.70 -23.80
CA ILE A 359 -12.84 9.48 -22.51
C ILE A 359 -13.64 8.54 -21.59
N ALA A 360 -14.99 8.65 -21.55
CA ALA A 360 -15.82 7.73 -20.78
C ALA A 360 -15.61 6.29 -21.26
N LYS A 361 -15.60 6.05 -22.56
CA LYS A 361 -15.33 4.72 -23.14
C LYS A 361 -13.93 4.19 -22.81
N SER A 362 -12.91 5.07 -22.79
CA SER A 362 -11.57 4.65 -22.40
C SER A 362 -11.50 4.30 -20.91
N LEU A 363 -12.24 5.01 -20.06
CA LEU A 363 -12.35 4.68 -18.62
C LEU A 363 -13.12 3.38 -18.39
N GLU A 364 -14.15 3.09 -19.21
CA GLU A 364 -14.83 1.79 -19.21
C GLU A 364 -13.87 0.64 -19.54
N GLN A 365 -12.98 0.82 -20.53
CA GLN A 365 -11.95 -0.17 -20.86
C GLN A 365 -10.97 -0.41 -19.70
N VAL A 366 -10.65 0.63 -18.92
CA VAL A 366 -9.84 0.45 -17.70
C VAL A 366 -10.61 -0.36 -16.65
N ALA A 367 -11.90 -0.09 -16.45
CA ALA A 367 -12.71 -0.86 -15.51
C ALA A 367 -12.84 -2.34 -15.93
N ASP A 368 -12.87 -2.63 -17.24
CA ASP A 368 -12.91 -4.00 -17.78
C ASP A 368 -11.70 -4.85 -17.38
N LEU A 369 -10.55 -4.25 -17.04
CA LEU A 369 -9.37 -4.97 -16.57
C LEU A 369 -9.60 -5.65 -15.21
N PHE A 370 -10.54 -5.14 -14.42
CA PHE A 370 -10.76 -5.55 -13.04
C PHE A 370 -12.08 -6.32 -12.84
N LEU A 371 -13.01 -6.19 -13.77
CA LEU A 371 -14.29 -6.90 -13.73
C LEU A 371 -14.14 -8.35 -14.22
N PRO A 372 -14.97 -9.28 -13.72
CA PRO A 372 -15.00 -10.64 -14.26
C PRO A 372 -15.29 -10.62 -15.76
N SER A 373 -14.53 -11.40 -16.54
CA SER A 373 -14.79 -11.53 -17.97
C SER A 373 -16.20 -12.10 -18.19
N THR A 374 -17.08 -11.33 -18.79
CA THR A 374 -18.37 -11.79 -19.29
C THR A 374 -18.18 -12.59 -20.59
N GLU A 375 -17.44 -13.69 -20.56
CA GLU A 375 -17.55 -14.67 -21.64
C GLU A 375 -18.87 -15.42 -21.46
N PRO A 376 -19.78 -15.39 -22.47
CA PRO A 376 -20.97 -16.23 -22.44
C PRO A 376 -20.51 -17.69 -22.40
N ALA A 377 -20.88 -18.41 -21.35
CA ALA A 377 -20.62 -19.85 -21.22
C ALA A 377 -20.90 -20.54 -22.56
N ALA A 378 -19.85 -21.06 -23.20
CA ALA A 378 -19.95 -21.74 -24.48
C ALA A 378 -21.01 -22.82 -24.35
N LYS A 379 -22.14 -22.68 -25.04
CA LYS A 379 -23.18 -23.70 -25.13
C LYS A 379 -22.51 -24.97 -25.60
N LYS A 380 -22.34 -25.94 -24.69
CA LYS A 380 -21.99 -27.32 -25.06
C LYS A 380 -23.01 -27.81 -26.10
N ARG A 381 -22.62 -27.76 -27.37
CA ARG A 381 -23.34 -28.44 -28.43
C ARG A 381 -23.28 -29.92 -28.11
N GLY A 382 -24.36 -30.46 -27.54
CA GLY A 382 -24.55 -31.86 -27.41
C GLY A 382 -24.57 -32.50 -28.82
N TRP A 383 -23.62 -33.37 -29.06
CA TRP A 383 -23.70 -34.31 -30.18
C TRP A 383 -24.78 -35.33 -29.87
N ARG A 384 -25.77 -35.38 -30.74
CA ARG A 384 -26.62 -36.55 -30.94
C ARG A 384 -26.06 -37.40 -32.08
#